data_41905a650fe8b66c365fb898d2f8fe8a
#
_entry.id   41905a650fe8b66c365fb898d2f8fe8a
#
_cell.length_a   1.000
_cell.length_b   1.000
_cell.length_c   1.000
_cell.angle_alpha   90.00
_cell.angle_beta   90.00
_cell.angle_gamma   90.00
#
_symmetry.space_group_name_H-M   'P 1'
#
loop_
_entity.id
_entity.type
_entity.pdbx_description
1 polymer ?
#
loop_
_entity_poly.entity_id
_entity_poly.type
_entity_poly.pdbx_seq_one_letter_code
_entity_poly.pdbx_strand_id
1 'polypeptide(L)'
;NAIFTRAQLENLVARVPTTFSNLFIDDKGIVYSTTMGTHTDAVKKHNTAGGNMLKLQTYQSDSLTDLYVDSEGIIYASVHEGYIEVFSASGELIFEFGSNAFDMDVSGLYSSLPTIAVDHNGNIWTADGDKGYLQSFQPTDYALMVYGAMELYEQGRYEEALEQWTEVLKLNQMSVLAHNGVGKAYLHAGRYEEAMEHFKVAGNREYYSEAFWEVRNTWIQAKLPVVTGILASLWLLSFLIKKFDKKRIVRKAKKRFIHKLFTVPVVKDVLFACKIPRHPIDQYYNLRVSRSGSVAGASILYLLFFILFMAYQTGKGFIYQFKDIEDMDINAIVIGFAAILALFVICNYLVTSIKDGDGSLGQVYMIPAYGVLPAMVSMAIVIVMSYVLTYNEAFLLTIIMAIGIVWSIINIFLGLQTVHDYTMKETLLSLVITFVFFIIVTIITLIIIIMWEQLWQFLKSIGTEATRNVLH
;
A
#
# COMPACT_ATOMS: atom_id res chain seq x y z
N ASN A 1 26.50 -24.01 -19.61
CA ASN A 1 26.90 -22.72 -20.15
C ASN A 1 25.78 -21.70 -19.99
N ALA A 2 26.02 -20.87 -19.04
CA ALA A 2 25.27 -19.68 -18.60
C ALA A 2 23.84 -19.53 -19.14
N ILE A 3 22.91 -20.02 -18.39
CA ILE A 3 21.47 -19.78 -18.51
C ILE A 3 21.13 -18.30 -18.24
N PHE A 4 22.08 -17.51 -17.73
CA PHE A 4 21.85 -16.12 -17.33
C PHE A 4 22.59 -15.14 -18.25
N THR A 5 21.91 -14.05 -18.62
CA THR A 5 22.53 -12.91 -19.31
C THR A 5 23.39 -12.10 -18.33
N ARG A 6 24.39 -11.36 -18.84
CA ARG A 6 25.28 -10.51 -18.03
C ARG A 6 24.50 -9.50 -17.14
N ALA A 7 23.40 -8.95 -17.62
CA ALA A 7 22.53 -8.04 -16.85
C ALA A 7 21.82 -8.73 -15.68
N GLN A 8 21.51 -10.03 -15.81
CA GLN A 8 20.95 -10.82 -14.71
C GLN A 8 22.00 -11.15 -13.66
N LEU A 9 23.26 -11.35 -14.08
CA LEU A 9 24.39 -11.55 -13.16
C LEU A 9 24.75 -10.28 -12.37
N GLU A 10 24.65 -9.11 -12.97
CA GLU A 10 24.91 -7.83 -12.27
C GLU A 10 23.88 -7.53 -11.18
N ASN A 11 22.63 -7.98 -11.34
CA ASN A 11 21.60 -7.88 -10.30
C ASN A 11 21.71 -8.94 -9.20
N LEU A 12 22.54 -9.96 -9.38
CA LEU A 12 22.74 -11.06 -8.44
C LEU A 12 23.77 -10.78 -7.34
N VAL A 13 24.50 -9.66 -7.41
CA VAL A 13 25.66 -9.36 -6.53
C VAL A 13 25.32 -9.16 -5.06
N ALA A 14 24.04 -9.11 -4.67
CA ALA A 14 23.65 -8.91 -3.27
C ALA A 14 22.69 -9.99 -2.75
N ARG A 15 22.54 -11.15 -3.40
CA ARG A 15 21.56 -12.16 -3.00
C ARG A 15 22.24 -13.37 -2.34
N VAL A 16 21.65 -13.80 -1.22
CA VAL A 16 21.88 -15.14 -0.67
C VAL A 16 21.71 -16.15 -1.80
N PRO A 17 22.64 -17.11 -1.98
CA PRO A 17 22.52 -18.11 -3.03
C PRO A 17 21.19 -18.85 -2.88
N THR A 18 20.40 -18.90 -3.95
CA THR A 18 19.14 -19.64 -3.98
C THR A 18 19.46 -21.13 -3.87
N THR A 19 18.94 -21.78 -2.85
CA THR A 19 19.07 -23.24 -2.69
C THR A 19 17.90 -23.89 -3.41
N PHE A 20 18.18 -24.62 -4.49
CA PHE A 20 17.17 -25.46 -5.14
C PHE A 20 16.92 -26.70 -4.29
N SER A 21 15.65 -27.00 -4.03
CA SER A 21 15.23 -28.23 -3.32
C SER A 21 14.89 -29.34 -4.30
N ASN A 22 14.22 -29.05 -5.39
CA ASN A 22 13.90 -30.04 -6.43
C ASN A 22 13.86 -29.44 -7.84
N LEU A 23 13.87 -30.31 -8.85
CA LEU A 23 13.75 -30.01 -10.25
C LEU A 23 12.85 -31.06 -10.91
N PHE A 24 11.85 -30.61 -11.64
CA PHE A 24 10.91 -31.44 -12.39
C PHE A 24 10.90 -31.03 -13.87
N ILE A 25 10.75 -31.97 -14.76
CA ILE A 25 10.60 -31.72 -16.20
C ILE A 25 9.29 -32.39 -16.64
N ASP A 26 8.38 -31.58 -17.20
CA ASP A 26 7.11 -32.07 -17.70
C ASP A 26 7.26 -32.79 -19.06
N ASP A 27 6.16 -33.42 -19.50
CA ASP A 27 6.13 -34.17 -20.78
C ASP A 27 6.39 -33.26 -22.03
N LYS A 28 6.23 -31.93 -21.85
CA LYS A 28 6.49 -30.91 -22.88
C LYS A 28 7.94 -30.43 -22.85
N GLY A 29 8.77 -30.94 -21.92
CA GLY A 29 10.15 -30.54 -21.73
C GLY A 29 10.35 -29.20 -21.01
N ILE A 30 9.30 -28.67 -20.35
CA ILE A 30 9.38 -27.46 -19.54
C ILE A 30 10.00 -27.82 -18.19
N VAL A 31 10.95 -27.03 -17.74
CA VAL A 31 11.66 -27.23 -16.48
C VAL A 31 11.03 -26.41 -15.38
N TYR A 32 10.70 -27.08 -14.30
CA TYR A 32 10.22 -26.48 -13.05
C TYR A 32 11.22 -26.69 -11.94
N SER A 33 11.32 -25.75 -11.01
CA SER A 33 12.14 -25.93 -9.82
C SER A 33 11.49 -25.35 -8.59
N THR A 34 11.76 -25.99 -7.45
CA THR A 34 11.45 -25.42 -6.14
C THR A 34 12.70 -24.87 -5.49
N THR A 35 12.53 -23.89 -4.64
CA THR A 35 13.62 -23.22 -3.92
C THR A 35 13.30 -23.11 -2.44
N MET A 36 14.33 -23.30 -1.61
CA MET A 36 14.28 -23.01 -0.19
C MET A 36 14.89 -21.64 0.10
N GLY A 37 14.27 -20.88 0.96
CA GLY A 37 14.78 -19.63 1.52
C GLY A 37 13.90 -18.41 1.26
N THR A 38 13.94 -17.51 2.23
CA THR A 38 13.24 -16.22 2.20
C THR A 38 13.67 -15.36 1.00
N HIS A 39 12.73 -14.64 0.40
CA HIS A 39 12.96 -13.69 -0.70
C HIS A 39 13.20 -14.26 -2.11
N THR A 40 12.88 -15.53 -2.34
CA THR A 40 12.91 -16.11 -3.70
C THR A 40 11.52 -16.64 -4.06
N ASP A 41 11.19 -16.62 -5.37
CA ASP A 41 9.98 -17.29 -5.85
C ASP A 41 10.09 -18.77 -5.50
N ALA A 42 9.12 -19.29 -4.74
CA ALA A 42 9.15 -20.64 -4.21
C ALA A 42 9.11 -21.70 -5.31
N VAL A 43 8.24 -21.53 -6.30
CA VAL A 43 8.15 -22.35 -7.52
C VAL A 43 8.54 -21.51 -8.72
N LYS A 44 9.33 -22.07 -9.62
CA LYS A 44 9.73 -21.44 -10.88
C LYS A 44 9.46 -22.35 -12.06
N LYS A 45 8.86 -21.78 -13.09
CA LYS A 45 8.74 -22.38 -14.43
C LYS A 45 9.75 -21.68 -15.34
N HIS A 46 10.74 -22.44 -15.80
CA HIS A 46 11.86 -21.84 -16.52
C HIS A 46 11.60 -21.76 -18.01
N ASN A 47 11.88 -20.59 -18.60
CA ASN A 47 12.03 -20.46 -20.02
C ASN A 47 13.45 -20.89 -20.46
N THR A 48 13.70 -20.94 -21.75
CA THR A 48 15.00 -21.35 -22.33
C THR A 48 16.16 -20.41 -21.92
N ALA A 49 15.88 -19.21 -21.43
CA ALA A 49 16.85 -18.25 -20.92
C ALA A 49 17.03 -18.35 -19.40
N GLY A 50 16.33 -19.26 -18.72
CA GLY A 50 16.37 -19.44 -17.28
C GLY A 50 15.50 -18.44 -16.47
N GLY A 51 14.72 -17.59 -17.12
CA GLY A 51 13.80 -16.68 -16.46
C GLY A 51 12.55 -17.41 -15.96
N ASN A 52 12.00 -16.97 -14.80
CA ASN A 52 10.73 -17.48 -14.29
C ASN A 52 9.57 -16.97 -15.15
N MET A 53 8.76 -17.90 -15.65
CA MET A 53 7.58 -17.62 -16.47
C MET A 53 6.30 -17.49 -15.64
N LEU A 54 6.30 -17.96 -14.39
CA LEU A 54 5.14 -17.82 -13.52
C LEU A 54 5.00 -16.35 -13.12
N LYS A 55 3.77 -15.86 -13.14
CA LYS A 55 3.44 -14.55 -12.61
C LYS A 55 3.64 -14.55 -11.08
N LEU A 56 3.56 -13.36 -10.48
CA LEU A 56 3.67 -13.17 -9.05
C LEU A 56 2.84 -14.21 -8.29
N GLN A 57 3.53 -15.03 -7.53
CA GLN A 57 2.90 -15.96 -6.60
C GLN A 57 2.44 -15.16 -5.38
N THR A 58 1.16 -15.20 -5.09
CA THR A 58 0.59 -14.60 -3.86
C THR A 58 1.00 -15.37 -2.61
N TYR A 59 1.65 -16.49 -2.79
CA TYR A 59 2.00 -17.46 -1.81
C TYR A 59 3.52 -17.43 -1.54
N GLN A 60 3.89 -17.53 -0.30
CA GLN A 60 5.28 -17.45 0.17
C GLN A 60 5.59 -18.54 1.19
N SER A 61 5.72 -19.78 0.74
CA SER A 61 6.38 -20.75 1.58
C SER A 61 7.88 -20.73 1.33
N ASP A 62 8.62 -20.75 2.42
CA ASP A 62 10.08 -20.68 2.40
C ASP A 62 10.74 -22.06 2.30
N SER A 63 9.97 -23.13 2.34
CA SER A 63 10.45 -24.48 2.64
C SER A 63 9.88 -25.54 1.69
N LEU A 64 9.76 -25.25 0.40
CA LEU A 64 9.31 -26.23 -0.58
C LEU A 64 10.33 -27.36 -0.77
N THR A 65 9.87 -28.59 -0.62
CA THR A 65 10.72 -29.79 -0.68
C THR A 65 10.69 -30.47 -2.04
N ASP A 66 9.51 -30.61 -2.63
CA ASP A 66 9.31 -31.37 -3.87
C ASP A 66 8.17 -30.77 -4.70
N LEU A 67 8.11 -31.08 -5.98
CA LEU A 67 7.00 -30.71 -6.86
C LEU A 67 6.73 -31.78 -7.90
N TYR A 68 5.47 -31.85 -8.30
CA TYR A 68 4.98 -32.62 -9.45
C TYR A 68 4.11 -31.72 -10.35
N VAL A 69 4.16 -31.93 -11.64
CA VAL A 69 3.31 -31.20 -12.60
C VAL A 69 2.58 -32.22 -13.44
N ASP A 70 1.24 -32.09 -13.51
CA ASP A 70 0.42 -33.00 -14.31
C ASP A 70 0.39 -32.61 -15.81
N SER A 71 -0.34 -33.41 -16.60
CA SER A 71 -0.50 -33.20 -18.06
C SER A 71 -1.19 -31.88 -18.41
N GLU A 72 -2.00 -31.35 -17.50
CA GLU A 72 -2.75 -30.11 -17.65
C GLU A 72 -1.95 -28.89 -17.19
N GLY A 73 -0.81 -29.14 -16.55
CA GLY A 73 0.10 -28.10 -16.06
C GLY A 73 -0.22 -27.62 -14.65
N ILE A 74 -1.09 -28.31 -13.92
CA ILE A 74 -1.34 -28.06 -12.51
C ILE A 74 -0.09 -28.47 -11.73
N ILE A 75 0.37 -27.60 -10.84
CA ILE A 75 1.57 -27.79 -10.07
C ILE A 75 1.19 -28.18 -8.66
N TYR A 76 1.68 -29.32 -8.21
CA TYR A 76 1.53 -29.83 -6.85
C TYR A 76 2.87 -29.68 -6.15
N ALA A 77 2.92 -29.00 -5.00
CA ALA A 77 4.12 -28.76 -4.27
C ALA A 77 3.98 -29.22 -2.81
N SER A 78 5.04 -29.83 -2.28
CA SER A 78 5.12 -30.19 -0.87
C SER A 78 5.98 -29.18 -0.10
N VAL A 79 5.53 -28.84 1.09
CA VAL A 79 6.18 -27.92 2.02
C VAL A 79 6.72 -28.72 3.21
N HIS A 80 7.94 -28.43 3.65
CA HIS A 80 8.60 -29.17 4.73
C HIS A 80 7.75 -29.24 6.01
N GLU A 81 7.01 -28.17 6.29
CA GLU A 81 6.12 -28.06 7.44
C GLU A 81 4.83 -28.91 7.32
N GLY A 82 4.68 -29.73 6.29
CA GLY A 82 3.55 -30.65 6.15
C GLY A 82 2.36 -30.11 5.37
N TYR A 83 2.52 -29.02 4.65
CA TYR A 83 1.48 -28.49 3.77
C TYR A 83 1.66 -29.02 2.34
N ILE A 84 0.54 -29.18 1.66
CA ILE A 84 0.46 -29.46 0.23
C ILE A 84 -0.19 -28.27 -0.44
N GLU A 85 0.43 -27.76 -1.47
CA GLU A 85 -0.03 -26.63 -2.23
C GLU A 85 -0.22 -27.00 -3.67
N VAL A 86 -1.37 -26.57 -4.21
CA VAL A 86 -1.76 -26.82 -5.58
C VAL A 86 -1.88 -25.50 -6.29
N PHE A 87 -1.11 -25.34 -7.37
CA PHE A 87 -1.12 -24.14 -8.19
C PHE A 87 -1.62 -24.41 -9.60
N SER A 88 -2.22 -23.41 -10.22
CA SER A 88 -2.54 -23.43 -11.64
C SER A 88 -1.29 -23.43 -12.51
N ALA A 89 -1.46 -23.70 -13.79
CA ALA A 89 -0.39 -23.60 -14.80
C ALA A 89 0.23 -22.19 -14.89
N SER A 90 -0.48 -21.15 -14.43
CA SER A 90 -0.01 -19.75 -14.35
C SER A 90 0.61 -19.39 -13.01
N GLY A 91 0.63 -20.29 -12.01
CA GLY A 91 1.19 -20.07 -10.68
C GLY A 91 0.23 -19.44 -9.67
N GLU A 92 -1.07 -19.45 -9.93
CA GLU A 92 -2.10 -19.00 -9.00
C GLU A 92 -2.41 -20.12 -8.00
N LEU A 93 -2.39 -19.86 -6.69
CA LEU A 93 -2.71 -20.86 -5.66
C LEU A 93 -4.18 -21.25 -5.76
N ILE A 94 -4.44 -22.57 -5.90
CA ILE A 94 -5.80 -23.14 -6.00
C ILE A 94 -6.21 -23.69 -4.64
N PHE A 95 -5.38 -24.56 -4.04
CA PHE A 95 -5.61 -25.23 -2.77
C PHE A 95 -4.36 -25.27 -1.93
N GLU A 96 -4.58 -25.19 -0.63
CA GLU A 96 -3.59 -25.48 0.40
C GLU A 96 -4.25 -26.38 1.44
N PHE A 97 -3.63 -27.48 1.78
CA PHE A 97 -4.12 -28.40 2.80
C PHE A 97 -2.97 -29.19 3.44
N GLY A 98 -3.29 -29.89 4.53
CA GLY A 98 -2.29 -30.54 5.37
C GLY A 98 -1.87 -29.65 6.54
N SER A 99 -1.09 -30.19 7.45
CA SER A 99 -0.52 -29.44 8.57
C SER A 99 0.62 -30.23 9.23
N ASN A 100 1.43 -29.53 10.02
CA ASN A 100 2.45 -30.15 10.86
C ASN A 100 1.81 -30.69 12.15
N ALA A 101 2.10 -31.95 12.48
CA ALA A 101 1.81 -32.53 13.80
C ALA A 101 2.73 -33.71 14.10
N PHE A 102 3.64 -33.51 15.04
CA PHE A 102 4.62 -34.52 15.43
C PHE A 102 4.01 -35.74 16.15
N ASP A 103 2.94 -35.52 16.91
CA ASP A 103 2.43 -36.52 17.87
C ASP A 103 1.07 -37.14 17.45
N MET A 104 0.55 -36.82 16.26
CA MET A 104 -0.77 -37.31 15.83
C MET A 104 -0.69 -38.12 14.54
N ASP A 105 -1.30 -39.32 14.57
CA ASP A 105 -1.45 -40.21 13.41
C ASP A 105 -2.82 -39.98 12.76
N VAL A 106 -2.96 -38.84 12.11
CA VAL A 106 -4.19 -38.44 11.39
C VAL A 106 -3.83 -38.13 9.93
N SER A 107 -4.68 -38.55 9.00
CA SER A 107 -4.50 -38.22 7.57
C SER A 107 -4.44 -36.72 7.35
N GLY A 108 -3.46 -36.28 6.56
CA GLY A 108 -3.20 -34.87 6.30
C GLY A 108 -2.30 -34.18 7.35
N LEU A 109 -1.84 -34.93 8.36
CA LEU A 109 -0.88 -34.41 9.33
C LEU A 109 0.48 -35.09 9.15
N TYR A 110 1.53 -34.30 9.08
CA TYR A 110 2.90 -34.74 8.78
C TYR A 110 3.87 -34.29 9.85
N SER A 111 4.89 -35.11 10.12
CA SER A 111 6.08 -34.68 10.85
C SER A 111 7.06 -34.00 9.90
N SER A 112 7.21 -34.56 8.70
CA SER A 112 8.04 -34.00 7.62
C SER A 112 7.48 -34.50 6.29
N LEU A 113 7.31 -33.58 5.33
CA LEU A 113 6.78 -33.88 4.00
C LEU A 113 7.85 -33.66 2.91
N PRO A 114 8.70 -34.72 2.66
CA PRO A 114 9.83 -34.59 1.73
C PRO A 114 9.45 -34.75 0.26
N THR A 115 8.31 -35.39 -0.09
CA THR A 115 8.02 -35.74 -1.47
C THR A 115 6.52 -35.79 -1.77
N ILE A 116 6.18 -35.52 -3.03
CA ILE A 116 4.82 -35.53 -3.59
C ILE A 116 4.83 -36.16 -4.99
N ALA A 117 3.81 -36.96 -5.30
CA ALA A 117 3.57 -37.45 -6.64
C ALA A 117 2.06 -37.50 -6.91
N VAL A 118 1.67 -37.48 -8.18
CA VAL A 118 0.26 -37.61 -8.57
C VAL A 118 0.13 -38.77 -9.57
N ASP A 119 -0.84 -39.63 -9.33
CA ASP A 119 -1.10 -40.75 -10.22
C ASP A 119 -2.01 -40.35 -11.41
N HIS A 120 -2.18 -41.25 -12.37
CA HIS A 120 -3.00 -41.03 -13.58
C HIS A 120 -4.51 -40.83 -13.30
N ASN A 121 -4.96 -41.11 -12.07
CA ASN A 121 -6.34 -40.84 -11.62
C ASN A 121 -6.47 -39.47 -10.91
N GLY A 122 -5.38 -38.72 -10.78
CA GLY A 122 -5.33 -37.45 -10.07
C GLY A 122 -5.22 -37.61 -8.55
N ASN A 123 -4.94 -38.82 -8.02
CA ASN A 123 -4.71 -38.99 -6.60
C ASN A 123 -3.32 -38.47 -6.24
N ILE A 124 -3.27 -37.63 -5.23
CA ILE A 124 -2.02 -37.07 -4.68
C ILE A 124 -1.44 -38.07 -3.70
N TRP A 125 -0.20 -38.51 -3.91
CA TRP A 125 0.57 -39.39 -3.05
C TRP A 125 1.67 -38.61 -2.36
N THR A 126 1.79 -38.81 -1.07
CA THR A 126 2.79 -38.15 -0.22
C THR A 126 3.45 -39.14 0.73
N ALA A 127 4.69 -38.88 1.10
CA ALA A 127 5.40 -39.67 2.12
C ALA A 127 5.75 -38.77 3.32
N ASP A 128 5.51 -39.30 4.54
CA ASP A 128 6.05 -38.71 5.75
C ASP A 128 7.46 -39.30 5.99
N GLY A 129 8.47 -38.44 5.97
CA GLY A 129 9.86 -38.84 6.05
C GLY A 129 10.25 -39.41 7.43
N ASP A 130 9.65 -38.88 8.48
CA ASP A 130 9.97 -39.26 9.86
C ASP A 130 9.14 -40.45 10.36
N LYS A 131 7.86 -40.51 9.97
CA LYS A 131 6.93 -41.56 10.38
C LYS A 131 6.97 -42.79 9.48
N GLY A 132 7.50 -42.66 8.27
CA GLY A 132 7.56 -43.73 7.28
C GLY A 132 6.18 -44.13 6.71
N TYR A 133 5.23 -43.21 6.67
CA TYR A 133 3.89 -43.43 6.12
C TYR A 133 3.76 -42.90 4.69
N LEU A 134 2.97 -43.63 3.91
CA LEU A 134 2.44 -43.13 2.66
C LEU A 134 0.99 -42.72 2.88
N GLN A 135 0.63 -41.55 2.41
CA GLN A 135 -0.75 -41.06 2.42
C GLN A 135 -1.19 -40.76 0.97
N SER A 136 -2.44 -41.01 0.69
CA SER A 136 -3.03 -40.63 -0.61
C SER A 136 -4.31 -39.84 -0.41
N PHE A 137 -4.50 -38.81 -1.27
CA PHE A 137 -5.66 -37.94 -1.27
C PHE A 137 -6.31 -37.98 -2.63
N GLN A 138 -7.61 -38.21 -2.62
CA GLN A 138 -8.43 -38.17 -3.81
C GLN A 138 -9.06 -36.78 -3.97
N PRO A 139 -9.09 -36.19 -5.16
CA PRO A 139 -9.81 -34.95 -5.39
C PRO A 139 -11.28 -35.07 -4.97
N THR A 140 -11.77 -34.08 -4.26
CA THR A 140 -13.20 -33.97 -3.93
C THR A 140 -14.01 -33.47 -5.14
N ASP A 141 -15.34 -33.68 -5.12
CA ASP A 141 -16.22 -33.13 -6.17
C ASP A 141 -16.04 -31.61 -6.35
N TYR A 142 -15.77 -30.90 -5.25
CA TYR A 142 -15.45 -29.47 -5.28
C TYR A 142 -14.15 -29.18 -6.05
N ALA A 143 -13.10 -29.96 -5.80
CA ALA A 143 -11.82 -29.80 -6.49
C ALA A 143 -11.97 -30.11 -7.99
N LEU A 144 -12.71 -31.18 -8.34
CA LEU A 144 -12.99 -31.53 -9.73
C LEU A 144 -13.77 -30.43 -10.48
N MET A 145 -14.76 -29.79 -9.80
CA MET A 145 -15.46 -28.65 -10.38
C MET A 145 -14.54 -27.45 -10.63
N VAL A 146 -13.62 -27.16 -9.69
CA VAL A 146 -12.65 -26.08 -9.84
C VAL A 146 -11.70 -26.36 -11.01
N TYR A 147 -11.15 -27.58 -11.10
CA TYR A 147 -10.27 -27.97 -12.20
C TYR A 147 -10.99 -27.90 -13.55
N GLY A 148 -12.21 -28.41 -13.63
CA GLY A 148 -13.02 -28.36 -14.86
C GLY A 148 -13.32 -26.92 -15.31
N ALA A 149 -13.61 -26.03 -14.37
CA ALA A 149 -13.84 -24.62 -14.68
C ALA A 149 -12.57 -23.92 -15.19
N MET A 150 -11.40 -24.28 -14.63
CA MET A 150 -10.10 -23.75 -15.07
C MET A 150 -9.74 -24.26 -16.47
N GLU A 151 -9.92 -25.55 -16.71
CA GLU A 151 -9.68 -26.17 -18.03
C GLU A 151 -10.53 -25.51 -19.12
N LEU A 152 -11.85 -25.34 -18.89
CA LEU A 152 -12.74 -24.64 -19.81
C LEU A 152 -12.28 -23.22 -20.10
N TYR A 153 -11.82 -22.51 -19.07
CA TYR A 153 -11.29 -21.16 -19.25
C TYR A 153 -10.01 -21.14 -20.12
N GLU A 154 -9.08 -22.06 -19.91
CA GLU A 154 -7.85 -22.19 -20.72
C GLU A 154 -8.12 -22.59 -22.16
N GLN A 155 -9.19 -23.38 -22.39
CA GLN A 155 -9.68 -23.71 -23.73
C GLN A 155 -10.37 -22.54 -24.42
N GLY A 156 -10.57 -21.40 -23.77
CA GLY A 156 -11.29 -20.24 -24.30
C GLY A 156 -12.81 -20.37 -24.27
N ARG A 157 -13.35 -21.39 -23.57
CA ARG A 157 -14.80 -21.66 -23.44
C ARG A 157 -15.35 -20.87 -22.23
N TYR A 158 -15.27 -19.55 -22.31
CA TYR A 158 -15.52 -18.65 -21.17
C TYR A 158 -16.95 -18.71 -20.63
N GLU A 159 -17.96 -18.92 -21.48
CA GLU A 159 -19.35 -19.01 -21.03
C GLU A 159 -19.60 -20.29 -20.21
N GLU A 160 -19.02 -21.41 -20.64
CA GLU A 160 -19.14 -22.68 -19.94
C GLU A 160 -18.33 -22.68 -18.65
N ALA A 161 -17.14 -22.05 -18.66
CA ALA A 161 -16.36 -21.82 -17.46
C ALA A 161 -17.12 -20.94 -16.45
N LEU A 162 -17.84 -19.91 -16.91
CA LEU A 162 -18.68 -19.05 -16.08
C LEU A 162 -19.77 -19.85 -15.35
N GLU A 163 -20.44 -20.78 -16.07
CA GLU A 163 -21.45 -21.63 -15.45
C GLU A 163 -20.85 -22.49 -14.33
N GLN A 164 -19.72 -23.15 -14.61
CA GLN A 164 -19.06 -23.97 -13.57
C GLN A 164 -18.54 -23.13 -12.39
N TRP A 165 -17.92 -22.00 -12.64
CA TRP A 165 -17.50 -21.09 -11.54
C TRP A 165 -18.69 -20.62 -10.69
N THR A 166 -19.85 -20.43 -11.31
CA THR A 166 -21.07 -20.07 -10.58
C THR A 166 -21.54 -21.21 -9.66
N GLU A 167 -21.41 -22.47 -10.08
CA GLU A 167 -21.68 -23.63 -9.21
C GLU A 167 -20.68 -23.70 -8.04
N VAL A 168 -19.39 -23.44 -8.30
CA VAL A 168 -18.38 -23.34 -7.23
C VAL A 168 -18.77 -22.26 -6.21
N LEU A 169 -19.24 -21.08 -6.65
CA LEU A 169 -19.70 -20.01 -5.78
C LEU A 169 -20.95 -20.36 -4.97
N LYS A 170 -21.83 -21.25 -5.46
CA LYS A 170 -22.97 -21.74 -4.67
C LYS A 170 -22.52 -22.56 -3.47
N LEU A 171 -21.41 -23.28 -3.59
CA LEU A 171 -20.83 -24.07 -2.51
C LEU A 171 -19.97 -23.22 -1.56
N ASN A 172 -19.24 -22.27 -2.12
CA ASN A 172 -18.38 -21.36 -1.35
C ASN A 172 -18.46 -19.93 -1.92
N GLN A 173 -19.37 -19.13 -1.35
CA GLN A 173 -19.61 -17.76 -1.77
C GLN A 173 -18.44 -16.80 -1.56
N MET A 174 -17.46 -17.18 -0.73
CA MET A 174 -16.27 -16.37 -0.43
C MET A 174 -15.03 -16.88 -1.16
N SER A 175 -15.18 -17.81 -2.10
CA SER A 175 -14.05 -18.33 -2.88
C SER A 175 -13.42 -17.24 -3.75
N VAL A 176 -12.25 -16.76 -3.34
CA VAL A 176 -11.44 -15.79 -4.08
C VAL A 176 -11.13 -16.28 -5.48
N LEU A 177 -10.81 -17.57 -5.61
CA LEU A 177 -10.50 -18.20 -6.89
C LEU A 177 -11.72 -18.20 -7.83
N ALA A 178 -12.90 -18.56 -7.32
CA ALA A 178 -14.11 -18.59 -8.14
C ALA A 178 -14.55 -17.16 -8.53
N HIS A 179 -14.43 -16.18 -7.65
CA HIS A 179 -14.66 -14.77 -8.01
C HIS A 179 -13.68 -14.30 -9.09
N ASN A 180 -12.40 -14.66 -9.00
CA ASN A 180 -11.43 -14.37 -10.07
C ASN A 180 -11.83 -15.06 -11.39
N GLY A 181 -12.24 -16.32 -11.36
CA GLY A 181 -12.68 -17.07 -12.54
C GLY A 181 -13.90 -16.44 -13.21
N VAL A 182 -14.95 -16.16 -12.45
CA VAL A 182 -16.15 -15.45 -12.93
C VAL A 182 -15.79 -14.07 -13.49
N GLY A 183 -14.96 -13.31 -12.76
CA GLY A 183 -14.50 -11.99 -13.20
C GLY A 183 -13.77 -12.05 -14.55
N LYS A 184 -12.85 -13.01 -14.71
CA LYS A 184 -12.13 -13.24 -15.98
C LYS A 184 -13.09 -13.64 -17.12
N ALA A 185 -14.06 -14.49 -16.85
CA ALA A 185 -15.07 -14.87 -17.86
C ALA A 185 -15.91 -13.66 -18.29
N TYR A 186 -16.38 -12.84 -17.36
CA TYR A 186 -17.09 -11.59 -17.67
C TYR A 186 -16.22 -10.58 -18.42
N LEU A 187 -14.94 -10.46 -18.08
CA LEU A 187 -14.00 -9.58 -18.76
C LEU A 187 -13.89 -9.94 -20.25
N HIS A 188 -13.74 -11.23 -20.55
CA HIS A 188 -13.69 -11.73 -21.93
C HIS A 188 -15.02 -11.62 -22.67
N ALA A 189 -16.15 -11.71 -21.95
CA ALA A 189 -17.48 -11.47 -22.52
C ALA A 189 -17.81 -9.98 -22.74
N GLY A 190 -16.89 -9.05 -22.39
CA GLY A 190 -17.11 -7.61 -22.50
C GLY A 190 -18.05 -7.04 -21.42
N ARG A 191 -18.36 -7.82 -20.39
CA ARG A 191 -19.22 -7.42 -19.27
C ARG A 191 -18.36 -6.83 -18.14
N TYR A 192 -17.80 -5.68 -18.42
CA TYR A 192 -16.74 -5.09 -17.58
C TYR A 192 -17.20 -4.66 -16.18
N GLU A 193 -18.43 -4.16 -16.03
CA GLU A 193 -18.95 -3.72 -14.74
C GLU A 193 -19.14 -4.92 -13.80
N GLU A 194 -19.70 -6.04 -14.28
CA GLU A 194 -19.84 -7.26 -13.51
C GLU A 194 -18.48 -7.88 -13.19
N ALA A 195 -17.55 -7.86 -14.15
CA ALA A 195 -16.18 -8.30 -13.90
C ALA A 195 -15.53 -7.54 -12.74
N MET A 196 -15.70 -6.20 -12.70
CA MET A 196 -15.19 -5.36 -11.62
C MET A 196 -15.76 -5.74 -10.26
N GLU A 197 -17.05 -6.06 -10.15
CA GLU A 197 -17.67 -6.49 -8.89
C GLU A 197 -17.01 -7.76 -8.35
N HIS A 198 -16.81 -8.76 -9.21
CA HIS A 198 -16.16 -10.01 -8.82
C HIS A 198 -14.68 -9.82 -8.47
N PHE A 199 -13.92 -9.08 -9.26
CA PHE A 199 -12.51 -8.78 -8.95
C PHE A 199 -12.35 -7.97 -7.65
N LYS A 200 -13.32 -7.12 -7.32
CA LYS A 200 -13.33 -6.39 -6.06
C LYS A 200 -13.50 -7.32 -4.86
N VAL A 201 -14.42 -8.28 -4.93
CA VAL A 201 -14.59 -9.31 -3.88
C VAL A 201 -13.34 -10.18 -3.76
N ALA A 202 -12.75 -10.58 -4.90
CA ALA A 202 -11.50 -11.34 -4.92
C ALA A 202 -10.26 -10.55 -4.46
N GLY A 203 -10.35 -9.25 -4.26
CA GLY A 203 -9.19 -8.40 -3.95
C GLY A 203 -8.21 -8.22 -5.12
N ASN A 204 -8.58 -8.64 -6.32
CA ASN A 204 -7.72 -8.63 -7.50
C ASN A 204 -7.72 -7.26 -8.17
N ARG A 205 -6.74 -6.43 -7.80
CA ARG A 205 -6.63 -5.05 -8.27
C ARG A 205 -6.15 -4.94 -9.71
N GLU A 206 -5.38 -5.89 -10.19
CA GLU A 206 -4.83 -5.89 -11.55
C GLU A 206 -5.96 -6.07 -12.58
N TYR A 207 -6.71 -7.17 -12.48
CA TYR A 207 -7.84 -7.42 -13.38
C TYR A 207 -9.00 -6.43 -13.16
N TYR A 208 -9.23 -5.98 -11.93
CA TYR A 208 -10.15 -4.88 -11.68
C TYR A 208 -9.76 -3.63 -12.46
N SER A 209 -8.47 -3.27 -12.46
CA SER A 209 -7.96 -2.12 -13.18
C SER A 209 -8.09 -2.26 -14.70
N GLU A 210 -7.94 -3.47 -15.23
CA GLU A 210 -8.15 -3.76 -16.65
C GLU A 210 -9.62 -3.55 -17.06
N ALA A 211 -10.55 -4.15 -16.32
CA ALA A 211 -11.98 -3.94 -16.53
C ALA A 211 -12.38 -2.46 -16.37
N PHE A 212 -11.86 -1.81 -15.35
CA PHE A 212 -12.09 -0.38 -15.08
C PHE A 212 -11.60 0.51 -16.24
N TRP A 213 -10.48 0.16 -16.87
CA TRP A 213 -9.95 0.91 -18.00
C TRP A 213 -10.97 0.91 -19.18
N GLU A 214 -11.59 -0.22 -19.47
CA GLU A 214 -12.60 -0.33 -20.53
C GLU A 214 -13.86 0.49 -20.22
N VAL A 215 -14.39 0.37 -18.98
CA VAL A 215 -15.55 1.15 -18.52
C VAL A 215 -15.24 2.65 -18.60
N ARG A 216 -14.09 3.06 -18.08
CA ARG A 216 -13.65 4.47 -18.11
C ARG A 216 -13.48 4.98 -19.55
N ASN A 217 -12.86 4.20 -20.42
CA ASN A 217 -12.63 4.57 -21.82
C ASN A 217 -13.94 4.78 -22.57
N THR A 218 -14.88 3.86 -22.40
CA THR A 218 -16.23 3.98 -22.98
C THR A 218 -16.94 5.24 -22.46
N TRP A 219 -16.85 5.49 -21.14
CA TRP A 219 -17.44 6.69 -20.54
C TRP A 219 -16.77 7.98 -21.07
N ILE A 220 -15.45 8.03 -21.17
CA ILE A 220 -14.71 9.17 -21.71
C ILE A 220 -15.13 9.45 -23.16
N GLN A 221 -15.13 8.42 -24.00
CA GLN A 221 -15.52 8.57 -25.41
C GLN A 221 -16.93 9.15 -25.55
N ALA A 222 -17.88 8.66 -24.74
CA ALA A 222 -19.26 9.15 -24.77
C ALA A 222 -19.43 10.58 -24.23
N LYS A 223 -18.67 10.96 -23.19
CA LYS A 223 -18.86 12.25 -22.47
C LYS A 223 -17.87 13.34 -22.84
N LEU A 224 -16.72 13.00 -23.45
CA LEU A 224 -15.68 13.95 -23.81
C LEU A 224 -16.20 15.14 -24.66
N PRO A 225 -17.03 14.94 -25.69
CA PRO A 225 -17.56 16.06 -26.48
C PRO A 225 -18.41 17.01 -25.64
N VAL A 226 -19.20 16.48 -24.70
CA VAL A 226 -20.04 17.28 -23.81
C VAL A 226 -19.20 18.07 -22.83
N VAL A 227 -18.22 17.42 -22.19
CA VAL A 227 -17.32 18.05 -21.21
C VAL A 227 -16.49 19.16 -21.87
N THR A 228 -15.94 18.90 -23.05
CA THR A 228 -15.19 19.90 -23.82
C THR A 228 -16.07 21.08 -24.24
N GLY A 229 -17.31 20.80 -24.65
CA GLY A 229 -18.31 21.83 -24.95
C GLY A 229 -18.64 22.71 -23.75
N ILE A 230 -18.84 22.12 -22.57
CA ILE A 230 -19.07 22.85 -21.32
C ILE A 230 -17.85 23.71 -20.95
N LEU A 231 -16.63 23.16 -21.00
CA LEU A 231 -15.41 23.87 -20.69
C LEU A 231 -15.20 25.08 -21.66
N ALA A 232 -15.41 24.84 -22.96
CA ALA A 232 -15.33 25.91 -23.97
C ALA A 232 -16.37 27.01 -23.71
N SER A 233 -17.61 26.64 -23.36
CA SER A 233 -18.67 27.59 -23.02
C SER A 233 -18.34 28.40 -21.75
N LEU A 234 -17.81 27.74 -20.71
CA LEU A 234 -17.37 28.43 -19.48
C LEU A 234 -16.18 29.36 -19.74
N TRP A 235 -15.24 28.91 -20.56
CA TRP A 235 -14.13 29.77 -20.99
C TRP A 235 -14.60 30.99 -21.75
N LEU A 236 -15.49 30.81 -22.74
CA LEU A 236 -16.09 31.87 -23.51
C LEU A 236 -16.88 32.87 -22.63
N LEU A 237 -17.70 32.32 -21.70
CA LEU A 237 -18.44 33.12 -20.73
C LEU A 237 -17.49 33.93 -19.84
N SER A 238 -16.43 33.31 -19.33
CA SER A 238 -15.39 33.99 -18.55
C SER A 238 -14.71 35.13 -19.35
N PHE A 239 -14.43 34.88 -20.64
CA PHE A 239 -13.85 35.86 -21.54
C PHE A 239 -14.81 37.04 -21.78
N LEU A 240 -16.10 36.75 -22.06
CA LEU A 240 -17.15 37.75 -22.24
C LEU A 240 -17.34 38.59 -20.96
N ILE A 241 -17.43 37.95 -19.79
CA ILE A 241 -17.53 38.67 -18.51
C ILE A 241 -16.33 39.60 -18.32
N LYS A 242 -15.10 39.15 -18.59
CA LYS A 242 -13.90 39.99 -18.49
C LYS A 242 -13.95 41.20 -19.48
N LYS A 243 -14.46 40.96 -20.69
CA LYS A 243 -14.55 42.01 -21.75
C LYS A 243 -15.64 42.99 -21.44
N PHE A 244 -16.81 42.55 -20.94
CA PHE A 244 -17.99 43.40 -20.71
C PHE A 244 -18.11 43.96 -19.29
N ASP A 245 -17.28 43.51 -18.32
CA ASP A 245 -17.29 44.03 -16.94
C ASP A 245 -16.61 45.41 -16.84
N LYS A 246 -17.06 46.34 -17.67
CA LYS A 246 -16.56 47.73 -17.68
C LYS A 246 -16.74 48.43 -16.32
N LYS A 247 -17.79 48.11 -15.56
CA LYS A 247 -18.09 48.67 -14.23
C LYS A 247 -17.38 47.93 -13.10
N ARG A 248 -16.58 46.87 -13.39
CA ARG A 248 -15.88 46.03 -12.39
C ARG A 248 -16.81 45.48 -11.29
N ILE A 249 -18.10 45.23 -11.61
CA ILE A 249 -19.12 44.83 -10.67
C ILE A 249 -18.76 43.40 -10.10
N VAL A 250 -18.40 42.48 -10.99
CA VAL A 250 -18.01 41.09 -10.61
C VAL A 250 -16.74 41.13 -9.77
N ARG A 251 -15.76 41.94 -10.12
CA ARG A 251 -14.54 42.12 -9.32
C ARG A 251 -14.83 42.73 -7.96
N LYS A 252 -15.75 43.70 -7.86
CA LYS A 252 -16.17 44.30 -6.56
C LYS A 252 -16.92 43.28 -5.70
N ALA A 253 -17.82 42.48 -6.28
CA ALA A 253 -18.56 41.45 -5.58
C ALA A 253 -17.60 40.35 -5.05
N LYS A 254 -16.66 39.87 -5.88
CA LYS A 254 -15.61 38.93 -5.48
C LYS A 254 -14.75 39.49 -4.35
N LYS A 255 -14.29 40.75 -4.44
CA LYS A 255 -13.54 41.43 -3.37
C LYS A 255 -14.34 41.52 -2.07
N ARG A 256 -15.65 41.89 -2.15
CA ARG A 256 -16.52 42.00 -0.97
C ARG A 256 -16.76 40.64 -0.32
N PHE A 257 -16.98 39.59 -1.10
CA PHE A 257 -17.13 38.22 -0.60
C PHE A 257 -15.85 37.73 0.10
N ILE A 258 -14.70 37.91 -0.56
CA ILE A 258 -13.38 37.55 0.01
C ILE A 258 -13.15 38.38 1.29
N HIS A 259 -13.45 39.68 1.28
CA HIS A 259 -13.26 40.51 2.48
C HIS A 259 -14.12 40.05 3.66
N LYS A 260 -15.36 39.60 3.40
CA LYS A 260 -16.24 39.03 4.43
C LYS A 260 -15.71 37.72 5.01
N LEU A 261 -15.07 36.86 4.17
CA LEU A 261 -14.39 35.65 4.66
C LEU A 261 -13.18 35.97 5.54
N PHE A 262 -12.45 37.05 5.24
CA PHE A 262 -11.27 37.51 6.02
C PHE A 262 -11.61 38.20 7.34
N THR A 263 -12.89 38.43 7.67
CA THR A 263 -13.28 39.01 8.97
C THR A 263 -13.23 38.00 10.13
N VAL A 264 -13.28 36.68 9.83
CA VAL A 264 -13.12 35.64 10.84
C VAL A 264 -11.62 35.40 11.10
N PRO A 265 -11.08 35.61 12.32
CA PRO A 265 -9.65 35.52 12.58
C PRO A 265 -9.02 34.21 12.16
N VAL A 266 -9.67 33.11 12.49
CA VAL A 266 -9.19 31.74 12.15
C VAL A 266 -9.12 31.51 10.64
N VAL A 267 -10.15 31.97 9.90
CA VAL A 267 -10.18 31.85 8.44
C VAL A 267 -9.07 32.71 7.81
N LYS A 268 -8.80 33.88 8.39
CA LYS A 268 -7.71 34.75 7.96
C LYS A 268 -6.36 34.05 8.10
N ASP A 269 -6.12 33.32 9.19
CA ASP A 269 -4.85 32.64 9.47
C ASP A 269 -4.68 31.40 8.57
N VAL A 270 -5.75 30.62 8.34
CA VAL A 270 -5.72 29.52 7.37
C VAL A 270 -5.49 30.03 5.94
N LEU A 271 -6.13 31.14 5.56
CA LEU A 271 -5.92 31.77 4.25
C LEU A 271 -4.53 32.42 4.12
N PHE A 272 -3.89 32.80 5.22
CA PHE A 272 -2.50 33.22 5.24
C PHE A 272 -1.59 32.09 4.74
N ALA A 273 -1.83 30.84 5.18
CA ALA A 273 -1.11 29.66 4.73
C ALA A 273 -1.14 29.50 3.20
N CYS A 274 -2.27 29.83 2.54
CA CYS A 274 -2.41 29.72 1.08
C CYS A 274 -1.51 30.69 0.28
N LYS A 275 -0.94 31.72 0.93
CA LYS A 275 -0.03 32.65 0.30
C LYS A 275 1.44 32.16 0.36
N ILE A 276 1.77 31.35 1.35
CA ILE A 276 3.14 30.88 1.59
C ILE A 276 3.72 30.12 0.39
N PRO A 277 3.01 29.16 -0.25
CA PRO A 277 3.58 28.44 -1.39
C PRO A 277 3.96 29.33 -2.57
N ARG A 278 3.38 30.52 -2.69
CA ARG A 278 3.66 31.47 -3.78
C ARG A 278 4.73 32.49 -3.44
N HIS A 279 4.78 32.93 -2.20
CA HIS A 279 5.69 33.97 -1.70
C HIS A 279 6.22 33.59 -0.32
N PRO A 280 7.01 32.52 -0.19
CA PRO A 280 7.39 32.00 1.12
C PRO A 280 8.20 32.99 1.95
N ILE A 281 9.22 33.60 1.37
CA ILE A 281 10.11 34.54 2.06
C ILE A 281 9.32 35.74 2.64
N ASP A 282 8.50 36.39 1.84
CA ASP A 282 7.71 37.54 2.28
C ASP A 282 6.72 37.18 3.39
N GLN A 283 6.09 36.01 3.29
CA GLN A 283 5.09 35.62 4.29
C GLN A 283 5.75 35.15 5.61
N TYR A 284 6.87 34.46 5.56
CA TYR A 284 7.61 34.12 6.78
C TYR A 284 8.29 35.33 7.41
N TYR A 285 8.72 36.32 6.62
CA TYR A 285 9.15 37.62 7.13
C TYR A 285 8.01 38.35 7.87
N ASN A 286 6.80 38.34 7.30
CA ASN A 286 5.61 38.87 7.97
C ASN A 286 5.26 38.10 9.24
N LEU A 287 5.49 36.79 9.29
CA LEU A 287 5.33 35.97 10.49
C LEU A 287 6.33 36.38 11.59
N ARG A 288 7.59 36.67 11.22
CA ARG A 288 8.64 37.11 12.12
C ARG A 288 8.37 38.51 12.68
N VAL A 289 8.16 39.50 11.82
CA VAL A 289 8.12 40.93 12.18
C VAL A 289 6.72 41.38 12.59
N SER A 290 5.70 41.11 11.78
CA SER A 290 4.33 41.59 12.01
C SER A 290 3.45 40.60 12.78
N ARG A 291 4.02 39.47 13.24
CA ARG A 291 3.31 38.39 13.93
C ARG A 291 2.02 37.97 13.21
N SER A 292 2.06 37.98 11.88
CA SER A 292 0.94 37.52 11.04
C SER A 292 0.83 35.99 11.22
N GLY A 293 -0.41 35.49 11.38
CA GLY A 293 -0.64 34.11 11.75
C GLY A 293 -0.78 33.91 13.24
N SER A 294 -1.33 32.77 13.64
CA SER A 294 -1.55 32.45 15.05
C SER A 294 -1.25 30.96 15.32
N VAL A 295 -0.91 30.66 16.57
CA VAL A 295 -0.75 29.27 17.03
C VAL A 295 -2.06 28.50 16.85
N ALA A 296 -3.21 29.14 17.10
CA ALA A 296 -4.53 28.53 16.89
C ALA A 296 -4.77 28.15 15.42
N GLY A 297 -4.42 29.04 14.47
CA GLY A 297 -4.48 28.75 13.04
C GLY A 297 -3.58 27.60 12.61
N ALA A 298 -2.35 27.55 13.16
CA ALA A 298 -1.41 26.44 12.95
C ALA A 298 -1.95 25.12 13.49
N SER A 299 -2.54 25.10 14.69
CA SER A 299 -3.15 23.90 15.28
C SER A 299 -4.31 23.36 14.45
N ILE A 300 -5.13 24.25 13.88
CA ILE A 300 -6.20 23.85 12.98
C ILE A 300 -5.63 23.25 11.69
N LEU A 301 -4.55 23.80 11.14
CA LEU A 301 -3.89 23.23 9.97
C LEU A 301 -3.29 21.84 10.26
N TYR A 302 -2.70 21.63 11.44
CA TYR A 302 -2.25 20.30 11.85
C TYR A 302 -3.41 19.31 11.96
N LEU A 303 -4.54 19.73 12.53
CA LEU A 303 -5.74 18.89 12.59
C LEU A 303 -6.27 18.56 11.18
N LEU A 304 -6.33 19.54 10.30
CA LEU A 304 -6.73 19.34 8.91
C LEU A 304 -5.74 18.44 8.17
N PHE A 305 -4.45 18.61 8.40
CA PHE A 305 -3.43 17.72 7.85
C PHE A 305 -3.61 16.29 8.34
N PHE A 306 -3.85 16.10 9.65
CA PHE A 306 -4.09 14.78 10.22
C PHE A 306 -5.34 14.10 9.63
N ILE A 307 -6.46 14.84 9.54
CA ILE A 307 -7.70 14.34 8.92
C ILE A 307 -7.45 13.95 7.46
N LEU A 308 -6.74 14.80 6.71
CA LEU A 308 -6.42 14.53 5.31
C LEU A 308 -5.42 13.37 5.16
N PHE A 309 -4.48 13.23 6.09
CA PHE A 309 -3.57 12.08 6.14
C PHE A 309 -4.33 10.77 6.38
N MET A 310 -5.28 10.76 7.32
CA MET A 310 -6.16 9.60 7.54
C MET A 310 -7.00 9.30 6.29
N ALA A 311 -7.59 10.32 5.69
CA ALA A 311 -8.33 10.17 4.43
C ALA A 311 -7.43 9.67 3.28
N TYR A 312 -6.16 10.07 3.24
CA TYR A 312 -5.20 9.57 2.26
C TYR A 312 -4.87 8.08 2.48
N GLN A 313 -4.84 7.61 3.72
CA GLN A 313 -4.58 6.20 4.03
C GLN A 313 -5.77 5.29 3.72
N THR A 314 -7.01 5.76 3.98
CA THR A 314 -8.21 4.93 3.93
C THR A 314 -9.19 5.30 2.81
N GLY A 315 -9.04 6.47 2.21
CA GLY A 315 -10.01 7.04 1.26
C GLY A 315 -9.55 7.02 -0.19
N LYS A 316 -8.58 6.21 -0.55
CA LYS A 316 -8.19 6.02 -1.96
C LYS A 316 -9.13 5.03 -2.66
N GLY A 317 -9.23 5.11 -3.98
CA GLY A 317 -9.96 4.14 -4.78
C GLY A 317 -9.44 2.71 -4.59
N PHE A 318 -10.28 1.70 -4.79
CA PHE A 318 -9.98 0.29 -4.55
C PHE A 318 -8.62 -0.17 -5.11
N ILE A 319 -8.25 0.28 -6.30
CA ILE A 319 -6.97 -0.07 -6.95
C ILE A 319 -5.76 0.30 -6.08
N TYR A 320 -5.87 1.39 -5.30
CA TYR A 320 -4.75 2.00 -4.55
C TYR A 320 -4.89 1.87 -3.02
N GLN A 321 -5.94 1.21 -2.54
CA GLN A 321 -6.17 0.96 -1.12
C GLN A 321 -5.60 -0.41 -0.76
N PHE A 322 -4.45 -0.43 -0.07
CA PHE A 322 -3.76 -1.67 0.34
C PHE A 322 -3.92 -2.00 1.82
N LYS A 323 -4.50 -1.09 2.61
CA LYS A 323 -4.73 -1.28 4.04
C LYS A 323 -6.20 -1.08 4.34
N ASP A 324 -6.77 -2.00 5.06
CA ASP A 324 -8.12 -1.85 5.59
C ASP A 324 -8.09 -1.03 6.89
N ILE A 325 -9.20 -0.37 7.20
CA ILE A 325 -9.30 0.48 8.39
C ILE A 325 -9.19 -0.37 9.65
N GLU A 326 -9.65 -1.61 9.59
CA GLU A 326 -9.64 -2.58 10.69
C GLU A 326 -8.23 -2.97 11.14
N ASP A 327 -7.26 -2.94 10.22
CA ASP A 327 -5.86 -3.25 10.49
C ASP A 327 -5.07 -2.05 11.05
N MET A 328 -5.71 -0.90 11.23
CA MET A 328 -5.04 0.33 11.65
C MET A 328 -5.24 0.61 13.14
N ASP A 329 -4.17 0.61 13.92
CA ASP A 329 -4.21 1.14 15.27
C ASP A 329 -4.27 2.68 15.25
N ILE A 330 -5.50 3.21 15.27
CA ILE A 330 -5.79 4.64 15.23
C ILE A 330 -5.15 5.35 16.43
N ASN A 331 -5.12 4.72 17.61
CA ASN A 331 -4.55 5.32 18.81
C ASN A 331 -3.03 5.50 18.65
N ALA A 332 -2.35 4.47 18.16
CA ALA A 332 -0.91 4.56 17.88
C ALA A 332 -0.59 5.64 16.84
N ILE A 333 -1.42 5.78 15.80
CA ILE A 333 -1.25 6.80 14.75
C ILE A 333 -1.44 8.21 15.32
N VAL A 334 -2.48 8.44 16.12
CA VAL A 334 -2.75 9.76 16.75
C VAL A 334 -1.63 10.15 17.71
N ILE A 335 -1.25 9.24 18.60
CA ILE A 335 -0.19 9.46 19.58
C ILE A 335 1.15 9.68 18.87
N GLY A 336 1.46 8.83 17.88
CA GLY A 336 2.69 8.94 17.09
C GLY A 336 2.79 10.25 16.34
N PHE A 337 1.71 10.69 15.69
CA PHE A 337 1.67 11.98 15.00
C PHE A 337 1.92 13.16 15.96
N ALA A 338 1.22 13.18 17.10
CA ALA A 338 1.38 14.24 18.10
C ALA A 338 2.78 14.24 18.70
N ALA A 339 3.33 13.06 18.99
CA ALA A 339 4.68 12.90 19.56
C ALA A 339 5.77 13.36 18.58
N ILE A 340 5.70 12.95 17.31
CA ILE A 340 6.67 13.35 16.29
C ILE A 340 6.65 14.87 16.08
N LEU A 341 5.46 15.45 16.00
CA LEU A 341 5.30 16.90 15.86
C LEU A 341 5.89 17.65 17.06
N ALA A 342 5.53 17.26 18.28
CA ALA A 342 6.02 17.88 19.50
C ALA A 342 7.54 17.77 19.62
N LEU A 343 8.08 16.56 19.40
CA LEU A 343 9.53 16.31 19.40
C LEU A 343 10.27 17.15 18.37
N PHE A 344 9.76 17.22 17.12
CA PHE A 344 10.39 18.04 16.09
C PHE A 344 10.44 19.51 16.48
N VAL A 345 9.32 20.07 16.97
CA VAL A 345 9.23 21.47 17.38
C VAL A 345 10.17 21.77 18.55
N ILE A 346 10.20 20.91 19.56
CA ILE A 346 11.05 21.07 20.75
C ILE A 346 12.53 20.96 20.34
N CYS A 347 12.92 19.92 19.62
CA CYS A 347 14.30 19.73 19.19
C CYS A 347 14.79 20.88 18.30
N ASN A 348 13.97 21.33 17.35
CA ASN A 348 14.32 22.43 16.49
C ASN A 348 14.47 23.73 17.29
N TYR A 349 13.54 24.03 18.20
CA TYR A 349 13.63 25.21 19.05
C TYR A 349 14.88 25.21 19.95
N LEU A 350 15.22 24.07 20.57
CA LEU A 350 16.40 23.96 21.41
C LEU A 350 17.69 24.18 20.61
N VAL A 351 17.80 23.55 19.44
CA VAL A 351 18.97 23.71 18.57
C VAL A 351 19.11 25.16 18.09
N THR A 352 18.00 25.77 17.66
CA THR A 352 18.02 27.17 17.18
C THR A 352 18.29 28.15 18.30
N SER A 353 17.82 27.89 19.52
CA SER A 353 18.15 28.72 20.71
C SER A 353 19.62 28.67 21.08
N ILE A 354 20.31 27.54 20.89
CA ILE A 354 21.77 27.42 21.10
C ILE A 354 22.56 28.17 20.02
N LYS A 355 21.98 28.33 18.84
CA LYS A 355 22.61 28.97 17.68
C LYS A 355 22.20 30.43 17.47
N ASP A 356 21.76 31.10 18.51
CA ASP A 356 21.35 32.52 18.51
C ASP A 356 20.26 32.84 17.46
N GLY A 357 19.34 31.90 17.22
CA GLY A 357 18.21 32.09 16.30
C GLY A 357 17.13 32.99 16.93
N ASP A 358 16.60 33.95 16.16
CA ASP A 358 15.60 34.93 16.61
C ASP A 358 14.19 34.37 16.80
N GLY A 359 13.92 33.15 16.35
CA GLY A 359 12.57 32.55 16.32
C GLY A 359 12.06 32.12 17.69
N SER A 360 10.87 32.56 18.07
CA SER A 360 10.18 32.06 19.26
C SER A 360 9.62 30.64 19.07
N LEU A 361 9.38 29.91 20.18
CA LEU A 361 8.77 28.57 20.16
C LEU A 361 7.44 28.52 19.35
N GLY A 362 6.60 29.57 19.52
CA GLY A 362 5.34 29.68 18.77
C GLY A 362 5.56 29.82 17.25
N GLN A 363 6.61 30.55 16.84
CA GLN A 363 6.96 30.67 15.42
C GLN A 363 7.52 29.36 14.86
N VAL A 364 8.39 28.67 15.60
CA VAL A 364 8.92 27.34 15.25
C VAL A 364 7.77 26.33 15.09
N TYR A 365 6.74 26.39 15.95
CA TYR A 365 5.52 25.58 15.83
C TYR A 365 4.71 25.93 14.59
N MET A 366 4.61 27.20 14.21
CA MET A 366 3.82 27.65 13.07
C MET A 366 4.48 27.32 11.70
N ILE A 367 5.81 27.28 11.62
CA ILE A 367 6.53 27.09 10.35
C ILE A 367 6.12 25.80 9.63
N PRO A 368 6.18 24.60 10.24
CA PRO A 368 5.79 23.36 9.55
C PRO A 368 4.29 23.32 9.22
N ALA A 369 3.42 23.85 10.11
CA ALA A 369 1.98 23.90 9.88
C ALA A 369 1.62 24.64 8.58
N TYR A 370 2.25 25.78 8.37
CA TYR A 370 2.03 26.58 7.17
C TYR A 370 2.80 26.06 5.95
N GLY A 371 3.98 25.46 6.18
CA GLY A 371 4.83 24.92 5.11
C GLY A 371 4.29 23.65 4.46
N VAL A 372 3.50 22.82 5.18
CA VAL A 372 2.99 21.52 4.70
C VAL A 372 1.81 21.64 3.72
N LEU A 373 1.29 22.84 3.50
CA LEU A 373 0.11 23.06 2.66
C LEU A 373 0.22 22.47 1.24
N PRO A 374 1.35 22.57 0.50
CA PRO A 374 1.47 21.90 -0.80
C PRO A 374 1.28 20.38 -0.72
N ALA A 375 1.83 19.71 0.29
CA ALA A 375 1.62 18.30 0.51
C ALA A 375 0.15 17.97 0.81
N MET A 376 -0.55 18.80 1.58
CA MET A 376 -2.00 18.65 1.81
C MET A 376 -2.78 18.72 0.51
N VAL A 377 -2.48 19.70 -0.34
CA VAL A 377 -3.14 19.85 -1.64
C VAL A 377 -2.85 18.63 -2.51
N SER A 378 -1.60 18.15 -2.54
CA SER A 378 -1.24 16.93 -3.29
C SER A 378 -1.96 15.70 -2.77
N MET A 379 -2.07 15.51 -1.45
CA MET A 379 -2.86 14.41 -0.86
C MET A 379 -4.32 14.46 -1.32
N ALA A 380 -4.96 15.63 -1.27
CA ALA A 380 -6.33 15.79 -1.72
C ALA A 380 -6.49 15.46 -3.23
N ILE A 381 -5.55 15.92 -4.06
CA ILE A 381 -5.54 15.60 -5.49
C ILE A 381 -5.36 14.09 -5.71
N VAL A 382 -4.43 13.46 -4.99
CA VAL A 382 -4.16 12.02 -5.10
C VAL A 382 -5.39 11.21 -4.70
N ILE A 383 -6.10 11.57 -3.62
CA ILE A 383 -7.34 10.89 -3.22
C ILE A 383 -8.35 10.96 -4.37
N VAL A 384 -8.60 12.11 -4.94
CA VAL A 384 -9.57 12.27 -6.05
C VAL A 384 -9.11 11.51 -7.29
N MET A 385 -7.84 11.65 -7.67
CA MET A 385 -7.29 11.00 -8.86
C MET A 385 -7.24 9.47 -8.73
N SER A 386 -7.13 8.93 -7.51
CA SER A 386 -7.13 7.48 -7.26
C SER A 386 -8.42 6.77 -7.68
N TYR A 387 -9.54 7.49 -7.80
CA TYR A 387 -10.82 6.96 -8.30
C TYR A 387 -10.94 6.97 -9.82
N VAL A 388 -10.02 7.62 -10.51
CA VAL A 388 -10.09 7.82 -11.96
C VAL A 388 -8.95 7.10 -12.68
N LEU A 389 -7.80 6.95 -12.03
CA LEU A 389 -6.60 6.35 -12.62
C LEU A 389 -6.60 4.83 -12.51
N THR A 390 -6.02 4.18 -13.52
CA THR A 390 -5.76 2.73 -13.56
C THR A 390 -4.41 2.39 -12.94
N TYR A 391 -4.18 1.11 -12.67
CA TYR A 391 -2.95 0.63 -12.04
C TYR A 391 -1.67 1.06 -12.80
N ASN A 392 -1.72 1.02 -14.14
CA ASN A 392 -0.60 1.44 -14.99
C ASN A 392 -0.29 2.95 -14.91
N GLU A 393 -1.23 3.75 -14.41
CA GLU A 393 -1.12 5.20 -14.25
C GLU A 393 -0.69 5.61 -12.83
N ALA A 394 -0.38 4.64 -11.95
CA ALA A 394 0.01 4.86 -10.56
C ALA A 394 1.19 5.84 -10.39
N PHE A 395 2.10 5.88 -11.37
CA PHE A 395 3.23 6.79 -11.37
C PHE A 395 2.81 8.27 -11.29
N LEU A 396 1.65 8.63 -11.87
CA LEU A 396 1.12 9.99 -11.80
C LEU A 396 0.80 10.40 -10.35
N LEU A 397 0.21 9.49 -9.56
CA LEU A 397 -0.08 9.74 -8.14
C LEU A 397 1.23 9.94 -7.36
N THR A 398 2.24 9.12 -7.65
CA THR A 398 3.57 9.22 -7.02
C THR A 398 4.23 10.57 -7.35
N ILE A 399 4.19 11.01 -8.61
CA ILE A 399 4.76 12.29 -9.03
C ILE A 399 4.03 13.45 -8.35
N ILE A 400 2.69 13.47 -8.33
CA ILE A 400 1.90 14.52 -7.68
C ILE A 400 2.27 14.61 -6.19
N MET A 401 2.38 13.46 -5.52
CA MET A 401 2.73 13.41 -4.11
C MET A 401 4.17 13.91 -3.87
N ALA A 402 5.11 13.47 -4.69
CA ALA A 402 6.52 13.89 -4.62
C ALA A 402 6.67 15.42 -4.79
N ILE A 403 5.98 16.01 -5.76
CA ILE A 403 5.97 17.47 -5.97
C ILE A 403 5.46 18.17 -4.70
N GLY A 404 4.35 17.71 -4.11
CA GLY A 404 3.79 18.30 -2.90
C GLY A 404 4.73 18.22 -1.70
N ILE A 405 5.37 17.07 -1.50
CA ILE A 405 6.34 16.85 -0.42
C ILE A 405 7.58 17.74 -0.60
N VAL A 406 8.20 17.71 -1.78
CA VAL A 406 9.40 18.52 -2.07
C VAL A 406 9.11 20.01 -1.89
N TRP A 407 7.97 20.47 -2.40
CA TRP A 407 7.58 21.86 -2.23
C TRP A 407 7.35 22.23 -0.75
N SER A 408 6.75 21.35 0.03
CA SER A 408 6.56 21.55 1.46
C SER A 408 7.89 21.61 2.22
N ILE A 409 8.84 20.73 1.88
CA ILE A 409 10.20 20.75 2.46
C ILE A 409 10.89 22.09 2.17
N ILE A 410 10.82 22.56 0.93
CA ILE A 410 11.38 23.86 0.54
C ILE A 410 10.73 25.00 1.34
N ASN A 411 9.40 25.00 1.49
CA ASN A 411 8.70 26.01 2.27
C ASN A 411 9.10 25.99 3.75
N ILE A 412 9.21 24.82 4.37
CA ILE A 412 9.66 24.69 5.75
C ILE A 412 11.10 25.17 5.90
N PHE A 413 11.99 24.81 4.98
CA PHE A 413 13.37 25.27 4.96
C PHE A 413 13.46 26.80 4.90
N LEU A 414 12.76 27.42 3.93
CA LEU A 414 12.70 28.87 3.79
C LEU A 414 12.05 29.54 5.00
N GLY A 415 11.09 28.89 5.62
CA GLY A 415 10.45 29.35 6.86
C GLY A 415 11.43 29.42 8.01
N LEU A 416 12.20 28.35 8.24
CA LEU A 416 13.24 28.31 9.28
C LEU A 416 14.34 29.34 9.01
N GLN A 417 14.79 29.44 7.75
CA GLN A 417 15.77 30.42 7.35
C GLN A 417 15.33 31.87 7.66
N THR A 418 14.12 32.23 7.24
CA THR A 418 13.61 33.60 7.34
C THR A 418 13.25 33.97 8.77
N VAL A 419 12.68 33.04 9.56
CA VAL A 419 12.26 33.31 10.94
C VAL A 419 13.45 33.43 11.88
N HIS A 420 14.51 32.64 11.67
CA HIS A 420 15.73 32.69 12.51
C HIS A 420 16.79 33.67 11.99
N ASP A 421 16.56 34.30 10.83
CA ASP A 421 17.52 35.18 10.16
C ASP A 421 18.84 34.48 9.79
N TYR A 422 18.76 33.24 9.42
CA TYR A 422 19.93 32.41 9.11
C TYR A 422 20.33 32.51 7.65
N THR A 423 21.60 32.36 7.38
CA THR A 423 22.10 32.06 6.05
C THR A 423 21.70 30.64 5.61
N MET A 424 21.79 30.35 4.32
CA MET A 424 21.54 28.99 3.77
C MET A 424 22.36 27.91 4.49
N LYS A 425 23.65 28.18 4.75
CA LYS A 425 24.55 27.23 5.43
C LYS A 425 24.16 27.00 6.86
N GLU A 426 23.82 28.04 7.61
CA GLU A 426 23.38 27.96 9.00
C GLU A 426 22.06 27.22 9.12
N THR A 427 21.11 27.46 8.22
CA THR A 427 19.83 26.74 8.19
C THR A 427 20.05 25.25 7.93
N LEU A 428 20.86 24.90 6.93
CA LEU A 428 21.18 23.50 6.63
C LEU A 428 21.86 22.81 7.82
N LEU A 429 22.86 23.46 8.42
CA LEU A 429 23.57 22.92 9.57
C LEU A 429 22.62 22.79 10.78
N SER A 430 21.75 23.77 11.01
CA SER A 430 20.74 23.72 12.08
C SER A 430 19.78 22.55 11.88
N LEU A 431 19.31 22.30 10.66
CA LEU A 431 18.44 21.16 10.34
C LEU A 431 19.14 19.81 10.55
N VAL A 432 20.41 19.69 10.13
CA VAL A 432 21.18 18.46 10.35
C VAL A 432 21.36 18.19 11.86
N ILE A 433 21.73 19.22 12.63
CA ILE A 433 21.87 19.08 14.10
C ILE A 433 20.49 18.75 14.72
N THR A 434 19.41 19.41 14.30
CA THR A 434 18.05 19.12 14.76
C THR A 434 17.68 17.66 14.47
N PHE A 435 18.00 17.15 13.31
CA PHE A 435 17.70 15.76 12.92
C PHE A 435 18.48 14.75 13.78
N VAL A 436 19.77 14.98 13.99
CA VAL A 436 20.61 14.13 14.87
C VAL A 436 20.07 14.18 16.31
N PHE A 437 19.77 15.38 16.81
CA PHE A 437 19.23 15.56 18.15
C PHE A 437 17.86 14.90 18.31
N PHE A 438 16.99 15.02 17.29
CA PHE A 438 15.70 14.33 17.24
C PHE A 438 15.85 12.81 17.36
N ILE A 439 16.78 12.20 16.62
CA ILE A 439 17.06 10.75 16.72
C ILE A 439 17.49 10.38 18.13
N ILE A 440 18.44 11.13 18.72
CA ILE A 440 18.94 10.86 20.07
C ILE A 440 17.81 10.93 21.09
N VAL A 441 17.00 12.00 21.05
CA VAL A 441 15.88 12.19 21.99
C VAL A 441 14.81 11.10 21.79
N THR A 442 14.56 10.69 20.54
CA THR A 442 13.63 9.59 20.26
C THR A 442 14.11 8.28 20.87
N ILE A 443 15.39 7.92 20.69
CA ILE A 443 15.98 6.71 21.29
C ILE A 443 15.88 6.75 22.82
N ILE A 444 16.25 7.87 23.44
CA ILE A 444 16.16 8.05 24.90
C ILE A 444 14.71 7.90 25.36
N THR A 445 13.76 8.51 24.66
CA THR A 445 12.33 8.43 25.00
C THR A 445 11.82 6.99 24.91
N LEU A 446 12.20 6.25 23.87
CA LEU A 446 11.86 4.81 23.73
C LEU A 446 12.44 3.97 24.87
N ILE A 447 13.71 4.20 25.24
CA ILE A 447 14.33 3.50 26.38
C ILE A 447 13.55 3.78 27.66
N ILE A 448 13.19 5.05 27.92
CA ILE A 448 12.41 5.44 29.11
C ILE A 448 11.04 4.75 29.12
N ILE A 449 10.35 4.68 27.98
CA ILE A 449 9.04 4.01 27.85
C ILE A 449 9.17 2.53 28.16
N ILE A 450 10.17 1.85 27.58
CA ILE A 450 10.41 0.40 27.81
C ILE A 450 10.75 0.15 29.29
N MET A 451 11.62 0.97 29.90
CA MET A 451 11.94 0.84 31.32
C MET A 451 10.72 1.10 32.21
N TRP A 452 9.87 2.07 31.85
CA TRP A 452 8.63 2.35 32.57
C TRP A 452 7.67 1.18 32.49
N GLU A 453 7.51 0.56 31.32
CA GLU A 453 6.66 -0.61 31.14
C GLU A 453 7.15 -1.80 31.97
N GLN A 454 8.47 -2.06 31.98
CA GLN A 454 9.07 -3.10 32.82
C GLN A 454 8.84 -2.85 34.31
N LEU A 455 9.03 -1.59 34.75
CA LEU A 455 8.78 -1.18 36.14
C LEU A 455 7.30 -1.38 36.50
N TRP A 456 6.39 -0.99 35.61
CA TRP A 456 4.96 -1.16 35.82
C TRP A 456 4.54 -2.64 35.91
N GLN A 457 5.05 -3.48 35.05
CA GLN A 457 4.82 -4.94 35.10
C GLN A 457 5.35 -5.54 36.41
N PHE A 458 6.54 -5.12 36.86
CA PHE A 458 7.10 -5.54 38.12
C PHE A 458 6.22 -5.11 39.32
N LEU A 459 5.79 -3.87 39.36
CA LEU A 459 4.90 -3.39 40.44
C LEU A 459 3.54 -4.12 40.44
N LYS A 460 3.00 -4.39 39.25
CA LYS A 460 1.76 -5.18 39.11
C LYS A 460 1.93 -6.62 39.60
N SER A 461 3.06 -7.25 39.30
CA SER A 461 3.40 -8.59 39.78
C SER A 461 3.49 -8.64 41.31
N ILE A 462 4.19 -7.68 41.93
CA ILE A 462 4.24 -7.56 43.40
C ILE A 462 2.82 -7.36 43.99
N GLY A 463 2.04 -6.48 43.37
CA GLY A 463 0.66 -6.22 43.83
C GLY A 463 -0.24 -7.47 43.77
N THR A 464 -0.12 -8.24 42.68
CA THR A 464 -0.88 -9.51 42.56
C THR A 464 -0.41 -10.57 43.53
N GLU A 465 0.88 -10.65 43.82
CA GLU A 465 1.45 -11.59 44.79
C GLU A 465 1.08 -11.22 46.24
N ALA A 466 1.13 -9.94 46.58
CA ALA A 466 0.69 -9.43 47.88
C ALA A 466 -0.80 -9.67 48.13
N THR A 467 -1.67 -9.48 47.14
CA THR A 467 -3.12 -9.78 47.28
C THR A 467 -3.40 -11.26 47.38
N ARG A 468 -2.59 -12.12 46.73
CA ARG A 468 -2.71 -13.57 46.82
C ARG A 468 -2.31 -14.11 48.20
N ASN A 469 -1.29 -13.50 48.81
CA ASN A 469 -0.82 -13.88 50.16
C ASN A 469 -1.71 -13.35 51.29
N VAL A 470 -2.60 -12.38 51.04
CA VAL A 470 -3.57 -11.86 52.02
C VAL A 470 -4.90 -12.66 51.98
N LEU A 471 -5.16 -13.39 50.90
CA LEU A 471 -6.36 -14.22 50.71
C LEU A 471 -6.16 -15.69 51.07
N HIS A 472 -5.00 -16.09 51.52
CA HIS A 472 -4.64 -17.36 52.18
C HIS A 472 -4.25 -17.09 53.64
#